data_cee9a5b5fe87ed5a00d7e34e1c0b0ae6
#
_entry.id   cee9a5b5fe87ed5a00d7e34e1c0b0ae6
#
_cell.length_a   1.000
_cell.length_b   1.000
_cell.length_c   1.000
_cell.angle_alpha   90.00
_cell.angle_beta   90.00
_cell.angle_gamma   90.00
#
_symmetry.space_group_name_H-M   'P 1'
#
loop_
_entity.id
_entity.type
_entity.pdbx_description
1 polymer ?
#
loop_
_entity_poly.entity_id
_entity_poly.type
_entity_poly.pdbx_seq_one_letter_code
_entity_poly.pdbx_strand_id
1 'polypeptide(L)'
;MINRYLAVISVDALVTEDLPDLLALENSAALFRHCACVEKMETVYPSLTHPVHASLISGCACGKTGVVHNERFEPFADEPTWYNQLSDIRCETVFHTAHRHGLTSCAARWPVTARGNDIIDYIVPEVLDSDLAGGVDMETALIRGGAEPVLEDIVRPNLFLLNGNSRPGYDAFSAACAADIVRRYKPNLLFTHWGMVDSARHRHGVFGPHIQDALKWIDKWVGWLADAYRDAGISEQTDFILLSDHGQLNVRRKVRLNALFLKHGLIKVDATKRIISWDVFAVGGGLSAHVYLRDRNNEALYYRVRDLLTKLLPDECGGFFQILTADEARKNYGLYDGFSFVLETDGRTLFEDELREPWVWDLTPEDAHAIRAAHGHMPHKGSQPPFLAAGPSFLPGKSLENGSILDVAPSIATVMGFELPEAEGKPMREIMRI
;
A
#
# COMPACT_ATOMS: atom_id res chain seq x y z
N MET A 1 -24.17 24.09 -2.55
CA MET A 1 -22.91 23.39 -2.19
C MET A 1 -23.30 22.19 -1.38
N ILE A 2 -22.89 21.00 -1.79
CA ILE A 2 -23.20 19.77 -1.07
C ILE A 2 -22.26 19.75 0.15
N ASN A 3 -22.81 20.00 1.35
CA ASN A 3 -22.06 19.86 2.61
C ASN A 3 -21.92 18.35 2.94
N ARG A 4 -21.08 17.66 2.21
CA ARG A 4 -20.73 16.25 2.46
C ARG A 4 -19.27 16.13 2.85
N TYR A 5 -19.01 15.26 3.77
CA TYR A 5 -17.68 14.93 4.24
C TYR A 5 -17.44 13.43 4.12
N LEU A 6 -16.23 13.04 3.81
CA LEU A 6 -15.82 11.66 3.70
C LEU A 6 -14.47 11.45 4.38
N ALA A 7 -14.41 10.48 5.28
CA ALA A 7 -13.18 9.99 5.90
C ALA A 7 -12.87 8.58 5.39
N VAL A 8 -11.72 8.40 4.77
CA VAL A 8 -11.20 7.09 4.32
C VAL A 8 -10.02 6.70 5.21
N ILE A 9 -10.15 5.60 5.93
CA ILE A 9 -9.16 5.04 6.84
C ILE A 9 -8.63 3.75 6.19
N SER A 10 -7.39 3.75 5.77
CA SER A 10 -6.68 2.55 5.33
C SER A 10 -5.90 1.96 6.50
N VAL A 11 -6.16 0.71 6.83
CA VAL A 11 -5.42 -0.07 7.82
C VAL A 11 -4.63 -1.14 7.07
N ASP A 12 -3.32 -0.92 6.96
CA ASP A 12 -2.40 -1.75 6.21
C ASP A 12 -2.43 -3.22 6.66
N ALA A 13 -2.62 -4.11 5.72
CA ALA A 13 -2.72 -5.55 5.92
C ALA A 13 -3.83 -6.03 6.87
N LEU A 14 -4.89 -5.24 7.12
CA LEU A 14 -6.08 -5.72 7.82
C LEU A 14 -6.84 -6.70 6.92
N VAL A 15 -7.30 -7.80 7.49
CA VAL A 15 -8.03 -8.83 6.75
C VAL A 15 -9.39 -9.11 7.38
N THR A 16 -10.28 -9.73 6.60
CA THR A 16 -11.67 -10.01 7.05
C THR A 16 -11.71 -10.82 8.34
N GLU A 17 -10.75 -11.72 8.54
CA GLU A 17 -10.64 -12.53 9.77
C GLU A 17 -10.34 -11.72 11.03
N ASP A 18 -9.84 -10.48 10.91
CA ASP A 18 -9.61 -9.59 12.05
C ASP A 18 -10.87 -8.82 12.48
N LEU A 19 -11.88 -8.74 11.61
CA LEU A 19 -13.08 -7.92 11.86
C LEU A 19 -13.84 -8.30 13.15
N PRO A 20 -14.00 -9.58 13.51
CA PRO A 20 -14.66 -9.93 14.77
C PRO A 20 -13.97 -9.32 15.98
N ASP A 21 -12.63 -9.32 16.03
CA ASP A 21 -11.85 -8.73 17.11
C ASP A 21 -11.90 -7.20 17.07
N LEU A 22 -11.76 -6.58 15.90
CA LEU A 22 -11.83 -5.13 15.73
C LEU A 22 -13.21 -4.57 16.11
N LEU A 23 -14.30 -5.20 15.64
CA LEU A 23 -15.67 -4.76 15.89
C LEU A 23 -16.18 -5.13 17.30
N ALA A 24 -15.39 -5.84 18.09
CA ALA A 24 -15.62 -6.01 19.52
C ALA A 24 -15.08 -4.84 20.36
N LEU A 25 -14.20 -4.00 19.81
CA LEU A 25 -13.63 -2.84 20.46
C LEU A 25 -14.58 -1.64 20.40
N GLU A 26 -14.49 -0.75 21.39
CA GLU A 26 -15.49 0.28 21.66
C GLU A 26 -15.72 1.25 20.49
N ASN A 27 -14.65 1.87 20.00
CA ASN A 27 -14.77 2.93 18.99
C ASN A 27 -15.12 2.38 17.62
N SER A 28 -14.49 1.28 17.22
CA SER A 28 -14.75 0.59 15.95
C SER A 28 -16.17 0.03 15.94
N ALA A 29 -16.63 -0.55 17.04
CA ALA A 29 -18.01 -1.01 17.18
C ALA A 29 -19.01 0.14 17.10
N ALA A 30 -18.74 1.28 17.75
CA ALA A 30 -19.63 2.45 17.72
C ALA A 30 -19.82 2.97 16.28
N LEU A 31 -18.78 2.95 15.47
CA LEU A 31 -18.80 3.50 14.11
C LEU A 31 -19.24 2.47 13.06
N PHE A 32 -18.80 1.21 13.15
CA PHE A 32 -18.90 0.24 12.06
C PHE A 32 -19.76 -1.01 12.36
N ARG A 33 -20.31 -1.21 13.57
CA ARG A 33 -21.10 -2.42 13.90
C ARG A 33 -22.28 -2.67 12.96
N HIS A 34 -22.88 -1.62 12.44
CA HIS A 34 -24.04 -1.68 11.55
C HIS A 34 -23.73 -1.08 10.17
N CYS A 35 -22.47 -1.09 9.76
CA CYS A 35 -22.03 -0.52 8.49
C CYS A 35 -22.52 -1.33 7.28
N ALA A 36 -22.39 -0.76 6.09
CA ALA A 36 -22.32 -1.52 4.86
C ALA A 36 -20.95 -2.18 4.78
N CYS A 37 -20.86 -3.40 4.23
CA CYS A 37 -19.64 -4.20 4.22
C CYS A 37 -19.42 -4.89 2.88
N VAL A 38 -18.17 -4.96 2.43
CA VAL A 38 -17.72 -5.93 1.44
C VAL A 38 -16.66 -6.81 2.15
N GLU A 39 -16.96 -8.12 2.23
CA GLU A 39 -16.18 -9.03 3.06
C GLU A 39 -14.81 -9.33 2.46
N LYS A 40 -14.73 -9.45 1.13
CA LYS A 40 -13.52 -9.83 0.41
C LYS A 40 -13.31 -8.87 -0.76
N MET A 41 -12.38 -7.94 -0.61
CA MET A 41 -11.97 -7.06 -1.69
C MET A 41 -10.81 -7.72 -2.44
N GLU A 42 -11.01 -8.05 -3.71
CA GLU A 42 -9.90 -8.47 -4.56
C GLU A 42 -8.96 -7.28 -4.76
N THR A 43 -7.73 -7.42 -4.26
CA THR A 43 -6.70 -6.39 -4.40
C THR A 43 -6.09 -6.41 -5.81
N VAL A 44 -5.21 -5.45 -6.14
CA VAL A 44 -4.45 -5.45 -7.40
C VAL A 44 -3.18 -6.30 -7.29
N TYR A 45 -2.55 -6.59 -8.43
CA TYR A 45 -1.29 -7.32 -8.48
C TYR A 45 -0.17 -6.40 -9.01
N PRO A 46 0.99 -6.37 -8.30
CA PRO A 46 1.29 -7.03 -7.04
C PRO A 46 0.54 -6.39 -5.85
N SER A 47 0.21 -7.19 -4.84
CA SER A 47 -0.47 -6.72 -3.63
C SER A 47 0.52 -6.02 -2.69
N LEU A 48 1.03 -4.88 -3.15
CA LEU A 48 2.00 -4.02 -2.47
C LEU A 48 1.36 -2.69 -2.08
N THR A 49 1.78 -2.12 -0.97
CA THR A 49 1.19 -0.91 -0.37
C THR A 49 1.04 0.25 -1.37
N HIS A 50 2.12 0.67 -2.04
CA HIS A 50 2.07 1.85 -2.93
C HIS A 50 1.25 1.60 -4.20
N PRO A 51 1.40 0.47 -4.93
CA PRO A 51 0.53 0.11 -6.05
C PRO A 51 -0.95 0.09 -5.68
N VAL A 52 -1.30 -0.54 -4.54
CA VAL A 52 -2.70 -0.65 -4.10
C VAL A 52 -3.26 0.72 -3.72
N HIS A 53 -2.52 1.55 -2.97
CA HIS A 53 -2.99 2.88 -2.58
C HIS A 53 -3.15 3.82 -3.76
N ALA A 54 -2.31 3.72 -4.81
CA ALA A 54 -2.53 4.42 -6.07
C ALA A 54 -3.81 3.95 -6.77
N SER A 55 -4.09 2.64 -6.73
CA SER A 55 -5.32 2.07 -7.29
C SER A 55 -6.57 2.45 -6.49
N LEU A 56 -6.50 2.49 -5.15
CA LEU A 56 -7.60 2.90 -4.25
C LEU A 56 -8.11 4.32 -4.53
N ILE A 57 -7.24 5.23 -4.95
CA ILE A 57 -7.62 6.63 -5.22
C ILE A 57 -7.87 6.94 -6.68
N SER A 58 -7.54 6.03 -7.60
CA SER A 58 -7.74 6.21 -9.05
C SER A 58 -8.79 5.28 -9.65
N GLY A 59 -9.00 4.10 -9.05
CA GLY A 59 -9.82 3.03 -9.63
C GLY A 59 -9.16 2.36 -10.84
N CYS A 60 -7.83 2.48 -11.00
CA CYS A 60 -7.07 1.95 -12.12
C CYS A 60 -6.07 0.87 -11.67
N ALA A 61 -5.83 -0.14 -12.52
CA ALA A 61 -4.84 -1.18 -12.27
C ALA A 61 -3.41 -0.62 -12.30
N CYS A 62 -2.45 -1.33 -11.69
CA CYS A 62 -1.08 -0.87 -11.47
C CYS A 62 -0.36 -0.40 -12.74
N GLY A 63 -0.53 -1.09 -13.86
CA GLY A 63 0.09 -0.68 -15.13
C GLY A 63 -0.44 0.66 -15.65
N LYS A 64 -1.73 0.96 -15.41
CA LYS A 64 -2.34 2.24 -15.79
C LYS A 64 -1.97 3.35 -14.82
N THR A 65 -1.91 3.08 -13.52
CA THR A 65 -1.42 4.07 -12.55
C THR A 65 0.06 4.38 -12.76
N GLY A 66 0.85 3.43 -13.29
CA GLY A 66 2.31 3.52 -13.43
C GLY A 66 3.07 3.21 -12.13
N VAL A 67 2.36 2.98 -11.03
CA VAL A 67 2.92 2.55 -9.74
C VAL A 67 2.82 1.04 -9.68
N VAL A 68 3.87 0.35 -10.09
CA VAL A 68 3.88 -1.11 -10.27
C VAL A 68 4.65 -1.85 -9.17
N HIS A 69 5.30 -1.10 -8.28
CA HIS A 69 6.10 -1.58 -7.17
C HIS A 69 6.15 -0.51 -6.08
N ASN A 70 6.62 -0.84 -4.87
CA ASN A 70 6.90 0.20 -3.86
C ASN A 70 8.12 1.03 -4.29
N GLU A 71 9.17 0.35 -4.75
CA GLU A 71 10.42 0.95 -5.17
C GLU A 71 10.52 1.10 -6.69
N ARG A 72 11.28 2.10 -7.13
CA ARG A 72 11.58 2.32 -8.54
C ARG A 72 12.64 1.33 -9.02
N PHE A 73 12.61 1.03 -10.30
CA PHE A 73 13.66 0.24 -10.94
C PHE A 73 14.92 1.07 -11.14
N GLU A 74 15.86 0.97 -10.21
CA GLU A 74 17.12 1.74 -10.17
C GLU A 74 18.31 0.82 -9.88
N PRO A 75 18.73 -0.05 -10.83
CA PRO A 75 19.68 -1.14 -10.58
C PRO A 75 21.11 -0.70 -10.23
N PHE A 76 21.42 0.60 -10.34
CA PHE A 76 22.71 1.18 -9.94
C PHE A 76 22.64 1.99 -8.66
N ALA A 77 21.46 2.17 -8.07
CA ALA A 77 21.30 2.85 -6.79
C ALA A 77 21.70 1.92 -5.64
N ASP A 78 22.41 2.46 -4.65
CA ASP A 78 22.70 1.73 -3.41
C ASP A 78 21.39 1.50 -2.62
N GLU A 79 20.47 2.49 -2.66
CA GLU A 79 19.11 2.39 -2.14
C GLU A 79 18.15 2.98 -3.19
N PRO A 80 17.23 2.16 -3.75
CA PRO A 80 16.27 2.66 -4.74
C PRO A 80 15.28 3.64 -4.12
N THR A 81 14.82 4.58 -4.92
CA THR A 81 13.77 5.52 -4.50
C THR A 81 12.38 4.86 -4.59
N TRP A 82 11.47 5.34 -3.74
CA TRP A 82 10.11 4.82 -3.72
C TRP A 82 9.16 5.66 -4.59
N TYR A 83 8.09 5.04 -5.08
CA TYR A 83 6.96 5.74 -5.65
C TYR A 83 6.18 6.41 -4.52
N ASN A 84 6.41 7.68 -4.24
CA ASN A 84 5.79 8.36 -3.09
C ASN A 84 5.10 9.68 -3.45
N GLN A 85 5.26 10.20 -4.66
CA GLN A 85 4.72 11.50 -5.05
C GLN A 85 3.40 11.34 -5.82
N LEU A 86 2.46 12.30 -5.65
CA LEU A 86 1.20 12.29 -6.41
C LEU A 86 1.42 12.28 -7.93
N SER A 87 2.51 12.93 -8.39
CA SER A 87 2.92 12.95 -9.79
C SER A 87 3.40 11.61 -10.34
N ASP A 88 3.61 10.59 -9.50
CA ASP A 88 3.95 9.24 -9.94
C ASP A 88 2.73 8.52 -10.53
N ILE A 89 1.52 8.94 -10.13
CA ILE A 89 0.27 8.38 -10.63
C ILE A 89 -0.07 9.03 -11.97
N ARG A 90 -0.12 8.20 -13.03
CA ARG A 90 -0.30 8.63 -14.43
C ARG A 90 -1.75 8.85 -14.85
N CYS A 91 -2.70 8.52 -13.99
CA CYS A 91 -4.15 8.70 -14.24
C CYS A 91 -4.78 9.63 -13.21
N GLU A 92 -6.00 10.09 -13.48
CA GLU A 92 -6.74 10.91 -12.54
C GLU A 92 -7.05 10.18 -11.24
N THR A 93 -7.00 10.92 -10.14
CA THR A 93 -7.39 10.43 -8.82
C THR A 93 -8.63 11.18 -8.30
N VAL A 94 -9.24 10.64 -7.25
CA VAL A 94 -10.32 11.33 -6.51
C VAL A 94 -9.92 12.74 -6.07
N PHE A 95 -8.63 12.97 -5.75
CA PHE A 95 -8.12 14.29 -5.37
C PHE A 95 -8.17 15.28 -6.54
N HIS A 96 -7.73 14.88 -7.73
CA HIS A 96 -7.79 15.74 -8.92
C HIS A 96 -9.23 16.18 -9.23
N THR A 97 -10.16 15.23 -9.17
CA THR A 97 -11.56 15.54 -9.47
C THR A 97 -12.21 16.36 -8.36
N ALA A 98 -11.95 16.07 -7.08
CA ALA A 98 -12.41 16.86 -5.97
C ALA A 98 -11.92 18.32 -6.07
N HIS A 99 -10.64 18.53 -6.37
CA HIS A 99 -10.06 19.87 -6.59
C HIS A 99 -10.78 20.64 -7.69
N ARG A 100 -11.04 20.03 -8.86
CA ARG A 100 -11.83 20.67 -9.94
C ARG A 100 -13.24 21.02 -9.55
N HIS A 101 -13.84 20.30 -8.60
CA HIS A 101 -15.17 20.61 -8.06
C HIS A 101 -15.14 21.60 -6.90
N GLY A 102 -13.97 22.15 -6.55
CA GLY A 102 -13.81 23.12 -5.46
C GLY A 102 -14.00 22.50 -4.07
N LEU A 103 -13.79 21.19 -3.93
CA LEU A 103 -13.83 20.47 -2.68
C LEU A 103 -12.41 20.43 -2.09
N THR A 104 -12.31 20.69 -0.78
CA THR A 104 -11.04 20.61 -0.06
C THR A 104 -10.70 19.18 0.34
N SER A 105 -9.42 18.85 0.32
CA SER A 105 -8.96 17.50 0.58
C SER A 105 -7.75 17.44 1.50
N CYS A 106 -7.61 16.30 2.19
CA CYS A 106 -6.52 15.98 3.08
C CYS A 106 -5.96 14.58 2.78
N ALA A 107 -4.65 14.46 2.73
CA ALA A 107 -3.91 13.19 2.71
C ALA A 107 -2.98 13.15 3.92
N ALA A 108 -3.37 12.39 4.96
CA ALA A 108 -2.58 12.20 6.16
C ALA A 108 -1.86 10.84 6.07
N ARG A 109 -0.62 10.86 5.62
CA ARG A 109 0.23 9.70 5.39
C ARG A 109 -0.34 8.69 4.37
N TRP A 110 -1.21 9.14 3.47
CA TRP A 110 -1.67 8.29 2.37
C TRP A 110 -0.51 8.07 1.38
N PRO A 111 -0.12 6.80 1.09
CA PRO A 111 0.96 6.52 0.16
C PRO A 111 0.76 7.18 -1.21
N VAL A 112 1.87 7.54 -1.86
CA VAL A 112 1.88 8.14 -3.21
C VAL A 112 1.10 9.47 -3.29
N THR A 113 1.15 10.31 -2.24
CA THR A 113 0.51 11.64 -2.25
C THR A 113 1.44 12.79 -1.90
N ALA A 114 2.71 12.50 -1.58
CA ALA A 114 3.68 13.54 -1.26
C ALA A 114 3.80 14.54 -2.43
N ARG A 115 4.09 15.80 -2.09
CA ARG A 115 4.25 16.93 -3.03
C ARG A 115 3.03 17.20 -3.91
N GLY A 116 1.84 16.73 -3.53
CA GLY A 116 0.59 16.96 -4.24
C GLY A 116 -0.12 18.27 -3.91
N ASN A 117 0.58 19.29 -3.38
CA ASN A 117 -0.02 20.53 -2.86
C ASN A 117 -0.78 21.38 -3.90
N ASP A 118 -0.50 21.20 -5.19
CA ASP A 118 -1.27 21.83 -6.26
C ASP A 118 -2.69 21.27 -6.39
N ILE A 119 -2.95 20.08 -5.79
CA ILE A 119 -4.18 19.31 -5.92
C ILE A 119 -4.81 19.02 -4.54
N ILE A 120 -3.99 18.75 -3.53
CA ILE A 120 -4.41 18.38 -2.18
C ILE A 120 -4.13 19.54 -1.24
N ASP A 121 -5.15 20.04 -0.52
CA ASP A 121 -5.03 21.23 0.32
C ASP A 121 -4.18 20.99 1.58
N TYR A 122 -4.32 19.81 2.20
CA TYR A 122 -3.65 19.49 3.46
C TYR A 122 -2.90 18.16 3.35
N ILE A 123 -1.59 18.20 3.38
CA ILE A 123 -0.73 17.01 3.28
C ILE A 123 0.07 16.85 4.57
N VAL A 124 -0.03 15.68 5.19
CA VAL A 124 0.96 15.14 6.11
C VAL A 124 1.59 13.94 5.39
N PRO A 125 2.75 14.09 4.75
CA PRO A 125 3.28 13.08 3.85
C PRO A 125 3.73 11.83 4.59
N GLU A 126 3.77 10.69 3.89
CA GLU A 126 4.54 9.55 4.33
C GLU A 126 6.04 9.90 4.20
N VAL A 127 6.79 9.69 5.29
CA VAL A 127 8.25 9.84 5.32
C VAL A 127 8.87 8.45 5.36
N LEU A 128 9.67 8.14 4.37
CA LEU A 128 10.39 6.88 4.23
C LEU A 128 11.80 7.01 4.84
N ASP A 129 12.46 5.87 5.12
CA ASP A 129 13.81 5.87 5.66
C ASP A 129 14.81 6.57 4.71
N SER A 130 14.60 6.44 3.40
CA SER A 130 15.38 7.16 2.38
C SER A 130 15.25 8.68 2.46
N ASP A 131 14.10 9.22 2.93
CA ASP A 131 13.90 10.67 3.10
C ASP A 131 14.72 11.22 4.28
N LEU A 132 15.08 10.36 5.23
CA LEU A 132 15.91 10.68 6.40
C LEU A 132 17.40 10.40 6.16
N ALA A 133 17.77 9.91 4.99
CA ALA A 133 19.15 9.61 4.64
C ALA A 133 20.04 10.87 4.75
N GLY A 134 21.31 10.68 5.09
CA GLY A 134 22.26 11.80 5.25
C GLY A 134 22.00 12.67 6.47
N GLY A 135 21.19 12.23 7.44
CA GLY A 135 20.91 12.95 8.69
C GLY A 135 19.82 14.03 8.55
N VAL A 136 18.95 13.91 7.55
CA VAL A 136 17.75 14.76 7.42
C VAL A 136 16.83 14.47 8.61
N ASP A 137 16.41 15.51 9.33
CA ASP A 137 15.45 15.37 10.42
C ASP A 137 14.00 15.19 9.89
N MET A 138 13.14 14.69 10.75
CA MET A 138 11.75 14.36 10.41
C MET A 138 10.94 15.59 9.96
N GLU A 139 11.12 16.75 10.62
CA GLU A 139 10.39 17.98 10.26
C GLU A 139 10.79 18.45 8.85
N THR A 140 12.08 18.42 8.55
CA THR A 140 12.59 18.75 7.22
C THR A 140 12.05 17.79 6.16
N ALA A 141 12.00 16.50 6.44
CA ALA A 141 11.43 15.50 5.53
C ALA A 141 9.93 15.74 5.29
N LEU A 142 9.16 16.01 6.34
CA LEU A 142 7.74 16.37 6.25
C LEU A 142 7.50 17.61 5.39
N ILE A 143 8.30 18.67 5.59
CA ILE A 143 8.23 19.91 4.77
C ILE A 143 8.50 19.58 3.29
N ARG A 144 9.57 18.83 3.00
CA ARG A 144 9.93 18.41 1.63
C ARG A 144 8.84 17.59 0.96
N GLY A 145 8.08 16.84 1.75
CA GLY A 145 6.95 16.03 1.28
C GLY A 145 5.65 16.80 1.10
N GLY A 146 5.57 18.08 1.51
CA GLY A 146 4.41 18.96 1.29
C GLY A 146 3.64 19.37 2.55
N ALA A 147 4.19 19.17 3.76
CA ALA A 147 3.50 19.51 5.01
C ALA A 147 3.51 21.02 5.34
N GLU A 148 4.16 21.87 4.54
CA GLU A 148 4.31 23.30 4.83
C GLU A 148 2.98 24.01 5.18
N PRO A 149 1.85 23.80 4.48
CA PRO A 149 0.58 24.45 4.79
C PRO A 149 0.00 24.12 6.17
N VAL A 150 0.37 22.98 6.75
CA VAL A 150 -0.11 22.48 8.04
C VAL A 150 0.99 22.39 9.10
N LEU A 151 2.19 22.90 8.82
CA LEU A 151 3.37 22.71 9.64
C LEU A 151 3.18 23.29 11.06
N GLU A 152 2.84 24.58 11.15
CA GLU A 152 2.78 25.29 12.43
C GLU A 152 1.62 24.83 13.32
N ASP A 153 0.46 24.63 12.71
CA ASP A 153 -0.79 24.45 13.42
C ASP A 153 -1.11 22.98 13.71
N ILE A 154 -0.54 22.05 12.94
CA ILE A 154 -0.85 20.61 12.99
C ILE A 154 0.39 19.77 13.24
N VAL A 155 1.42 19.89 12.40
CA VAL A 155 2.58 19.00 12.42
C VAL A 155 3.40 19.21 13.69
N ARG A 156 3.88 20.44 13.93
CA ARG A 156 4.73 20.76 15.10
C ARG A 156 4.09 20.41 16.44
N PRO A 157 2.80 20.73 16.70
CA PRO A 157 2.13 20.34 17.94
C PRO A 157 2.09 18.83 18.20
N ASN A 158 2.17 18.02 17.16
CA ASN A 158 2.07 16.56 17.23
C ASN A 158 3.42 15.82 17.12
N LEU A 159 4.55 16.51 16.84
CA LEU A 159 5.87 15.88 16.68
C LEU A 159 6.31 15.05 17.89
N PHE A 160 5.83 15.38 19.09
CA PHE A 160 6.15 14.63 20.33
C PHE A 160 5.67 13.17 20.32
N LEU A 161 4.74 12.83 19.43
CA LEU A 161 4.26 11.45 19.24
C LEU A 161 5.25 10.58 18.46
N LEU A 162 6.15 11.22 17.71
CA LEU A 162 7.12 10.52 16.87
C LEU A 162 8.27 9.94 17.71
N ASN A 163 8.67 8.74 17.32
CA ASN A 163 9.92 8.12 17.74
C ASN A 163 10.60 7.55 16.48
N GLY A 164 11.15 8.44 15.65
CA GLY A 164 11.52 8.11 14.28
C GLY A 164 10.32 7.58 13.50
N ASN A 165 10.51 6.59 12.65
CA ASN A 165 9.45 5.90 11.89
C ASN A 165 8.85 4.70 12.66
N SER A 166 9.14 4.55 13.96
CA SER A 166 8.68 3.40 14.72
C SER A 166 7.20 3.47 15.05
N ARG A 167 6.54 2.33 15.01
CA ARG A 167 5.15 2.19 15.43
C ARG A 167 5.07 1.78 16.91
N PRO A 168 4.07 2.21 17.67
CA PRO A 168 2.84 2.90 17.23
C PRO A 168 2.99 4.43 17.07
N GLY A 169 4.14 5.04 17.39
CA GLY A 169 4.32 6.49 17.43
C GLY A 169 4.02 7.16 16.08
N TYR A 170 4.51 6.60 14.98
CA TYR A 170 4.32 7.18 13.65
C TYR A 170 2.84 7.14 13.20
N ASP A 171 2.12 6.07 13.48
CA ASP A 171 0.69 6.01 13.17
C ASP A 171 -0.14 6.92 14.10
N ALA A 172 0.24 7.01 15.39
CA ALA A 172 -0.38 7.93 16.34
C ALA A 172 -0.21 9.39 15.91
N PHE A 173 0.97 9.76 15.40
CA PHE A 173 1.23 11.08 14.82
C PHE A 173 0.31 11.36 13.62
N SER A 174 0.21 10.41 12.67
CA SER A 174 -0.67 10.54 11.52
C SER A 174 -2.15 10.71 11.94
N ALA A 175 -2.61 9.89 12.85
CA ALA A 175 -3.99 9.94 13.35
C ALA A 175 -4.30 11.26 14.10
N ALA A 176 -3.37 11.75 14.91
CA ALA A 176 -3.52 13.03 15.60
C ALA A 176 -3.54 14.21 14.62
N CYS A 177 -2.62 14.24 13.65
CA CYS A 177 -2.62 15.25 12.60
C CYS A 177 -3.93 15.24 11.79
N ALA A 178 -4.41 14.06 11.38
CA ALA A 178 -5.69 13.92 10.67
C ALA A 178 -6.86 14.47 11.50
N ALA A 179 -6.93 14.13 12.79
CA ALA A 179 -7.96 14.62 13.70
C ALA A 179 -7.93 16.14 13.88
N ASP A 180 -6.74 16.73 14.02
CA ASP A 180 -6.59 18.18 14.18
C ASP A 180 -6.88 18.94 12.88
N ILE A 181 -6.54 18.37 11.71
CA ILE A 181 -6.95 18.91 10.40
C ILE A 181 -8.47 18.94 10.30
N VAL A 182 -9.18 17.88 10.72
CA VAL A 182 -10.66 17.86 10.74
C VAL A 182 -11.22 18.95 11.64
N ARG A 183 -10.72 19.09 12.87
CA ARG A 183 -11.21 20.10 13.83
C ARG A 183 -11.03 21.52 13.29
N ARG A 184 -9.89 21.79 12.64
CA ARG A 184 -9.53 23.13 12.23
C ARG A 184 -10.04 23.53 10.84
N TYR A 185 -9.91 22.63 9.87
CA TYR A 185 -10.11 22.95 8.46
C TYR A 185 -11.32 22.27 7.82
N LYS A 186 -11.84 21.18 8.40
CA LYS A 186 -13.02 20.44 7.92
C LYS A 186 -12.94 20.10 6.42
N PRO A 187 -11.91 19.40 5.97
CA PRO A 187 -11.79 19.02 4.56
C PRO A 187 -12.98 18.14 4.13
N ASN A 188 -13.45 18.32 2.88
CA ASN A 188 -14.52 17.48 2.34
C ASN A 188 -14.11 16.02 2.19
N LEU A 189 -12.83 15.77 1.83
CA LEU A 189 -12.25 14.44 1.74
C LEU A 189 -11.04 14.35 2.65
N LEU A 190 -11.01 13.32 3.49
CA LEU A 190 -9.84 12.97 4.29
C LEU A 190 -9.46 11.52 4.02
N PHE A 191 -8.19 11.31 3.70
CA PHE A 191 -7.58 10.00 3.54
C PHE A 191 -6.45 9.84 4.54
N THR A 192 -6.45 8.76 5.31
CA THR A 192 -5.39 8.46 6.27
C THR A 192 -5.01 6.98 6.21
N HIS A 193 -3.74 6.68 6.50
CA HIS A 193 -3.18 5.33 6.42
C HIS A 193 -2.40 5.00 7.69
N TRP A 194 -2.62 3.78 8.23
CA TRP A 194 -1.98 3.28 9.45
C TRP A 194 -1.39 1.89 9.23
N GLY A 195 -0.08 1.74 9.48
CA GLY A 195 0.68 0.52 9.16
C GLY A 195 0.93 -0.40 10.36
N MET A 196 0.21 -0.24 11.49
CA MET A 196 0.49 -1.00 12.71
C MET A 196 0.27 -2.51 12.55
N VAL A 197 -0.80 -2.92 11.84
CA VAL A 197 -1.14 -4.33 11.64
C VAL A 197 -0.15 -5.00 10.70
N ASP A 198 0.20 -4.34 9.58
CA ASP A 198 1.23 -4.79 8.65
C ASP A 198 2.57 -5.05 9.36
N SER A 199 3.04 -4.07 10.12
CA SER A 199 4.30 -4.20 10.86
C SER A 199 4.28 -5.31 11.90
N ALA A 200 3.13 -5.54 12.55
CA ALA A 200 2.97 -6.64 13.50
C ALA A 200 3.04 -7.99 12.77
N ARG A 201 2.39 -8.12 11.60
CA ARG A 201 2.43 -9.34 10.79
C ARG A 201 3.83 -9.62 10.24
N HIS A 202 4.51 -8.63 9.69
CA HIS A 202 5.90 -8.78 9.23
C HIS A 202 6.82 -9.31 10.31
N ARG A 203 6.66 -8.85 11.55
CA ARG A 203 7.53 -9.21 12.68
C ARG A 203 7.20 -10.55 13.30
N HIS A 204 5.91 -10.91 13.36
CA HIS A 204 5.46 -12.02 14.21
C HIS A 204 4.69 -13.12 13.45
N GLY A 205 4.32 -12.90 12.19
CA GLY A 205 3.49 -13.80 11.38
C GLY A 205 2.05 -13.30 11.23
N VAL A 206 1.28 -13.97 10.38
CA VAL A 206 -0.03 -13.47 9.94
C VAL A 206 -1.05 -13.39 11.07
N PHE A 207 -1.13 -14.39 11.95
CA PHE A 207 -2.10 -14.44 13.05
C PHE A 207 -1.41 -14.68 14.39
N GLY A 208 -1.99 -14.12 15.45
CA GLY A 208 -1.52 -14.28 16.81
C GLY A 208 -1.91 -13.12 17.73
N PRO A 209 -1.56 -13.17 19.04
CA PRO A 209 -1.93 -12.14 20.01
C PRO A 209 -1.46 -10.73 19.65
N HIS A 210 -0.36 -10.61 18.92
CA HIS A 210 0.18 -9.34 18.44
C HIS A 210 -0.79 -8.57 17.52
N ILE A 211 -1.68 -9.28 16.82
CA ILE A 211 -2.72 -8.64 16.00
C ILE A 211 -3.76 -7.98 16.90
N GLN A 212 -4.24 -8.68 17.94
CA GLN A 212 -5.18 -8.10 18.89
C GLN A 212 -4.62 -6.84 19.57
N ASP A 213 -3.32 -6.82 19.88
CA ASP A 213 -2.67 -5.61 20.43
C ASP A 213 -2.56 -4.48 19.38
N ALA A 214 -2.30 -4.81 18.12
CA ALA A 214 -2.32 -3.83 17.02
C ALA A 214 -3.73 -3.24 16.83
N LEU A 215 -4.78 -4.08 16.83
CA LEU A 215 -6.17 -3.64 16.67
C LEU A 215 -6.63 -2.69 17.77
N LYS A 216 -6.15 -2.82 19.02
CA LYS A 216 -6.42 -1.86 20.11
C LYS A 216 -5.91 -0.45 19.78
N TRP A 217 -4.74 -0.35 19.10
CA TRP A 217 -4.24 0.93 18.63
C TRP A 217 -5.09 1.49 17.49
N ILE A 218 -5.48 0.65 16.52
CA ILE A 218 -6.40 1.05 15.44
C ILE A 218 -7.70 1.59 16.03
N ASP A 219 -8.33 0.87 16.94
CA ASP A 219 -9.56 1.30 17.60
C ASP A 219 -9.43 2.67 18.29
N LYS A 220 -8.32 2.88 19.00
CA LYS A 220 -8.04 4.17 19.64
C LYS A 220 -7.96 5.31 18.62
N TRP A 221 -7.30 5.11 17.49
CA TRP A 221 -7.18 6.15 16.46
C TRP A 221 -8.48 6.36 15.67
N VAL A 222 -9.29 5.33 15.48
CA VAL A 222 -10.67 5.46 14.98
C VAL A 222 -11.47 6.36 15.92
N GLY A 223 -11.34 6.17 17.25
CA GLY A 223 -11.96 7.03 18.25
C GLY A 223 -11.53 8.49 18.15
N TRP A 224 -10.21 8.76 18.03
CA TRP A 224 -9.71 10.13 17.87
C TRP A 224 -10.28 10.84 16.64
N LEU A 225 -10.41 10.11 15.54
CA LEU A 225 -10.95 10.67 14.31
C LEU A 225 -12.46 10.89 14.41
N ALA A 226 -13.21 9.94 14.94
CA ALA A 226 -14.66 10.09 15.17
C ALA A 226 -14.98 11.28 16.10
N ASP A 227 -14.19 11.45 17.18
CA ASP A 227 -14.30 12.59 18.08
C ASP A 227 -14.02 13.91 17.36
N ALA A 228 -13.01 13.95 16.47
CA ALA A 228 -12.70 15.17 15.72
C ALA A 228 -13.87 15.61 14.83
N TYR A 229 -14.54 14.69 14.14
CA TYR A 229 -15.74 14.99 13.34
C TYR A 229 -16.91 15.46 14.20
N ARG A 230 -17.06 14.90 15.41
CA ARG A 230 -18.08 15.33 16.39
C ARG A 230 -17.77 16.74 16.91
N ASP A 231 -16.53 16.99 17.34
CA ASP A 231 -16.07 18.31 17.82
C ASP A 231 -16.22 19.38 16.74
N ALA A 232 -15.98 19.03 15.47
CA ALA A 232 -16.17 19.90 14.32
C ALA A 232 -17.64 20.17 13.99
N GLY A 233 -18.60 19.42 14.56
CA GLY A 233 -20.04 19.56 14.33
C GLY A 233 -20.50 19.08 12.96
N ILE A 234 -19.78 18.15 12.33
CA ILE A 234 -20.05 17.64 10.97
C ILE A 234 -20.27 16.12 10.92
N SER A 235 -20.28 15.43 12.05
CA SER A 235 -20.37 13.96 12.11
C SER A 235 -21.59 13.40 11.39
N GLU A 236 -22.78 14.01 11.54
CA GLU A 236 -24.03 13.57 10.89
C GLU A 236 -24.02 13.70 9.35
N GLN A 237 -23.08 14.47 8.81
CA GLN A 237 -22.92 14.73 7.38
C GLN A 237 -21.73 13.98 6.79
N THR A 238 -21.09 13.12 7.60
CA THR A 238 -19.84 12.44 7.27
C THR A 238 -20.09 10.97 6.97
N ASP A 239 -19.56 10.51 5.86
CA ASP A 239 -19.39 9.10 5.56
C ASP A 239 -18.00 8.65 6.00
N PHE A 240 -17.92 7.49 6.65
CA PHE A 240 -16.68 6.87 7.09
C PHE A 240 -16.47 5.56 6.33
N ILE A 241 -15.29 5.41 5.75
CA ILE A 241 -14.84 4.17 5.11
C ILE A 241 -13.62 3.68 5.87
N LEU A 242 -13.63 2.41 6.31
CA LEU A 242 -12.46 1.69 6.78
C LEU A 242 -12.20 0.54 5.83
N LEU A 243 -11.00 0.48 5.30
CA LEU A 243 -10.58 -0.50 4.31
C LEU A 243 -9.13 -0.96 4.58
N SER A 244 -8.69 -1.93 3.81
CA SER A 244 -7.29 -2.33 3.75
C SER A 244 -6.86 -2.49 2.29
N ASP A 245 -5.58 -2.57 2.10
CA ASP A 245 -4.92 -2.70 0.80
C ASP A 245 -4.64 -4.16 0.43
N HIS A 246 -4.12 -4.96 1.35
CA HIS A 246 -3.76 -6.37 1.13
C HIS A 246 -3.77 -7.18 2.41
N GLY A 247 -3.61 -8.50 2.28
CA GLY A 247 -3.25 -9.40 3.37
C GLY A 247 -1.76 -9.75 3.32
N GLN A 248 -1.33 -10.69 4.17
CA GLN A 248 0.01 -11.24 4.19
C GLN A 248 -0.01 -12.76 4.27
N LEU A 249 1.11 -13.41 3.89
CA LEU A 249 1.35 -14.83 4.02
C LEU A 249 2.62 -15.10 4.83
N ASN A 250 2.65 -16.20 5.60
CA ASN A 250 3.81 -16.56 6.42
C ASN A 250 4.99 -17.01 5.55
N VAL A 251 6.14 -16.38 5.75
CA VAL A 251 7.39 -16.66 5.05
C VAL A 251 8.18 -17.77 5.76
N ARG A 252 8.76 -18.68 4.98
CA ARG A 252 9.62 -19.77 5.46
C ARG A 252 10.96 -19.82 4.74
N ARG A 253 11.10 -19.13 3.62
CA ARG A 253 12.29 -19.16 2.77
C ARG A 253 12.53 -17.79 2.16
N LYS A 254 13.79 -17.50 1.87
CA LYS A 254 14.20 -16.31 1.13
C LYS A 254 15.00 -16.69 -0.10
N VAL A 255 14.86 -15.90 -1.17
CA VAL A 255 15.55 -16.05 -2.44
C VAL A 255 16.09 -14.70 -2.90
N ARG A 256 17.38 -14.64 -3.26
CA ARG A 256 18.06 -13.49 -3.85
C ARG A 256 18.32 -13.74 -5.32
N LEU A 257 17.38 -13.32 -6.17
CA LEU A 257 17.48 -13.53 -7.62
C LEU A 257 18.73 -12.84 -8.20
N ASN A 258 19.07 -11.65 -7.72
CA ASN A 258 20.24 -10.92 -8.20
C ASN A 258 21.57 -11.61 -7.84
N ALA A 259 21.66 -12.32 -6.72
CA ALA A 259 22.79 -13.16 -6.41
C ALA A 259 22.89 -14.38 -7.35
N LEU A 260 21.75 -14.97 -7.71
CA LEU A 260 21.68 -16.02 -8.75
C LEU A 260 22.12 -15.48 -10.12
N PHE A 261 21.66 -14.29 -10.52
CA PHE A 261 22.05 -13.66 -11.78
C PHE A 261 23.53 -13.28 -11.81
N LEU A 262 24.10 -12.83 -10.68
CA LEU A 262 25.54 -12.60 -10.53
C LEU A 262 26.34 -13.91 -10.73
N LYS A 263 25.91 -15.01 -10.10
CA LYS A 263 26.51 -16.36 -10.24
C LYS A 263 26.53 -16.84 -11.69
N HIS A 264 25.51 -16.48 -12.47
CA HIS A 264 25.39 -16.83 -13.89
C HIS A 264 25.99 -15.79 -14.86
N GLY A 265 26.68 -14.76 -14.36
CA GLY A 265 27.35 -13.72 -15.16
C GLY A 265 26.40 -12.76 -15.86
N LEU A 266 25.14 -12.67 -15.40
CA LEU A 266 24.12 -11.76 -15.90
C LEU A 266 24.13 -10.39 -15.19
N ILE A 267 24.80 -10.32 -14.03
CA ILE A 267 25.17 -9.09 -13.33
C ILE A 267 26.69 -9.10 -13.16
N LYS A 268 27.35 -7.95 -13.28
CA LYS A 268 28.77 -7.78 -13.02
C LYS A 268 28.98 -6.71 -11.98
N VAL A 269 29.91 -6.96 -11.07
CA VAL A 269 30.27 -6.07 -9.96
C VAL A 269 31.76 -5.75 -9.99
N ASP A 270 32.12 -4.62 -9.41
CA ASP A 270 33.53 -4.26 -9.16
C ASP A 270 34.08 -4.93 -7.87
N ALA A 271 35.31 -4.60 -7.51
CA ALA A 271 35.98 -5.13 -6.32
C ALA A 271 35.29 -4.72 -4.99
N THR A 272 34.49 -3.66 -5.02
CA THR A 272 33.69 -3.17 -3.88
C THR A 272 32.27 -3.74 -3.84
N LYS A 273 31.95 -4.67 -4.76
CA LYS A 273 30.63 -5.29 -4.99
C LYS A 273 29.54 -4.34 -5.50
N ARG A 274 29.92 -3.18 -6.05
CA ARG A 274 29.00 -2.29 -6.75
C ARG A 274 28.72 -2.80 -8.15
N ILE A 275 27.47 -2.73 -8.57
CA ILE A 275 27.04 -3.12 -9.91
C ILE A 275 27.66 -2.19 -10.93
N ILE A 276 28.42 -2.76 -11.89
CA ILE A 276 29.03 -2.03 -13.02
C ILE A 276 28.30 -2.29 -14.33
N SER A 277 27.65 -3.44 -14.44
CA SER A 277 26.74 -3.73 -15.57
C SER A 277 25.80 -4.87 -15.23
N TRP A 278 24.68 -4.94 -15.91
CA TRP A 278 23.71 -6.02 -15.80
C TRP A 278 23.09 -6.27 -17.19
N ASP A 279 22.77 -7.52 -17.47
CA ASP A 279 21.96 -7.95 -18.60
C ASP A 279 20.54 -8.29 -18.15
N VAL A 280 20.42 -8.78 -16.90
CA VAL A 280 19.17 -9.12 -16.23
C VAL A 280 19.23 -8.61 -14.79
N PHE A 281 18.12 -8.06 -14.30
CA PHE A 281 17.99 -7.58 -12.93
C PHE A 281 16.60 -7.90 -12.39
N ALA A 282 16.48 -8.28 -11.11
CA ALA A 282 15.21 -8.50 -10.44
C ALA A 282 14.96 -7.42 -9.39
N VAL A 283 13.71 -7.00 -9.27
CA VAL A 283 13.22 -6.19 -8.14
C VAL A 283 12.21 -7.04 -7.37
N GLY A 284 12.54 -7.36 -6.12
CA GLY A 284 11.73 -8.18 -5.24
C GLY A 284 10.62 -7.37 -4.60
N GLY A 285 9.38 -7.78 -4.81
CA GLY A 285 8.18 -7.23 -4.18
C GLY A 285 7.60 -8.17 -3.14
N GLY A 286 8.39 -8.53 -2.12
CA GLY A 286 7.92 -9.49 -1.13
C GLY A 286 7.74 -10.89 -1.71
N LEU A 287 6.50 -11.32 -1.95
CA LEU A 287 6.19 -12.67 -2.45
C LEU A 287 6.14 -12.77 -3.98
N SER A 288 6.39 -11.68 -4.68
CA SER A 288 6.59 -11.64 -6.14
C SER A 288 7.88 -10.90 -6.48
N ALA A 289 8.33 -11.00 -7.74
CA ALA A 289 9.47 -10.24 -8.24
C ALA A 289 9.30 -9.88 -9.71
N HIS A 290 9.70 -8.68 -10.07
CA HIS A 290 9.77 -8.22 -11.46
C HIS A 290 11.17 -8.46 -12.01
N VAL A 291 11.29 -9.10 -13.18
CA VAL A 291 12.57 -9.38 -13.84
C VAL A 291 12.70 -8.55 -15.10
N TYR A 292 13.73 -7.73 -15.12
CA TYR A 292 14.04 -6.79 -16.19
C TYR A 292 15.19 -7.33 -17.04
N LEU A 293 15.01 -7.31 -18.36
CA LEU A 293 16.09 -7.52 -19.31
C LEU A 293 16.54 -6.16 -19.85
N ARG A 294 17.85 -5.88 -19.83
CA ARG A 294 18.41 -4.62 -20.31
C ARG A 294 18.11 -4.40 -21.79
N ASP A 295 18.26 -5.45 -22.59
CA ASP A 295 17.84 -5.48 -24.00
C ASP A 295 16.66 -6.45 -24.16
N ARG A 296 15.46 -5.90 -24.17
CA ARG A 296 14.22 -6.67 -24.31
C ARG A 296 14.03 -7.28 -25.71
N ASN A 297 14.78 -6.82 -26.71
CA ASN A 297 14.75 -7.36 -28.08
C ASN A 297 15.75 -8.52 -28.28
N ASN A 298 16.57 -8.82 -27.29
CA ASN A 298 17.51 -9.93 -27.33
C ASN A 298 16.80 -11.26 -27.03
N GLU A 299 16.29 -11.92 -28.08
CA GLU A 299 15.58 -13.20 -27.95
C GLU A 299 16.44 -14.29 -27.30
N ALA A 300 17.74 -14.36 -27.64
CA ALA A 300 18.63 -15.36 -27.05
C ALA A 300 18.76 -15.16 -25.52
N LEU A 301 18.88 -13.91 -25.04
CA LEU A 301 18.89 -13.59 -23.61
C LEU A 301 17.53 -13.91 -22.98
N TYR A 302 16.42 -13.56 -23.63
CA TYR A 302 15.07 -13.84 -23.16
C TYR A 302 14.86 -15.33 -22.88
N TYR A 303 15.17 -16.20 -23.86
CA TYR A 303 15.02 -17.63 -23.70
C TYR A 303 16.00 -18.22 -22.67
N ARG A 304 17.24 -17.73 -22.62
CA ARG A 304 18.23 -18.13 -21.61
C ARG A 304 17.71 -17.84 -20.19
N VAL A 305 17.17 -16.64 -19.98
CA VAL A 305 16.64 -16.24 -18.64
C VAL A 305 15.38 -17.03 -18.30
N ARG A 306 14.45 -17.20 -19.25
CA ARG A 306 13.26 -18.01 -19.05
C ARG A 306 13.63 -19.45 -18.65
N ASP A 307 14.60 -20.06 -19.34
CA ASP A 307 15.07 -21.42 -19.02
C ASP A 307 15.73 -21.47 -17.65
N LEU A 308 16.54 -20.47 -17.29
CA LEU A 308 17.13 -20.36 -15.96
C LEU A 308 16.04 -20.32 -14.88
N LEU A 309 15.06 -19.43 -15.02
CA LEU A 309 13.99 -19.28 -14.06
C LEU A 309 13.09 -20.53 -13.97
N THR A 310 12.78 -21.15 -15.10
CA THR A 310 11.86 -22.30 -15.17
C THR A 310 12.48 -23.58 -14.63
N LYS A 311 13.77 -23.81 -14.83
CA LYS A 311 14.47 -25.02 -14.46
C LYS A 311 15.16 -24.93 -13.10
N LEU A 312 15.90 -23.84 -12.85
CA LEU A 312 16.70 -23.74 -11.63
C LEU A 312 15.88 -23.38 -10.40
N LEU A 313 14.91 -22.48 -10.49
CA LEU A 313 14.16 -22.07 -9.31
C LEU A 313 13.39 -23.24 -8.67
N PRO A 314 12.62 -24.05 -9.40
CA PRO A 314 11.95 -25.20 -8.81
C PRO A 314 12.92 -26.24 -8.24
N ASP A 315 13.99 -26.55 -8.95
CA ASP A 315 14.93 -27.62 -8.60
C ASP A 315 15.79 -27.26 -7.37
N GLU A 316 16.31 -26.03 -7.32
CA GLU A 316 17.21 -25.59 -6.24
C GLU A 316 16.45 -24.96 -5.06
N CYS A 317 15.30 -24.35 -5.28
CA CYS A 317 14.48 -23.74 -4.22
C CYS A 317 13.42 -24.69 -3.64
N GLY A 318 13.13 -25.82 -4.31
CA GLY A 318 12.16 -26.81 -3.84
C GLY A 318 10.72 -26.28 -3.66
N GLY A 319 10.38 -25.17 -4.31
CA GLY A 319 9.08 -24.50 -4.24
C GLY A 319 8.40 -24.43 -5.61
N PHE A 320 7.09 -24.20 -5.59
CA PHE A 320 6.35 -23.87 -6.82
C PHE A 320 6.52 -22.40 -7.14
N PHE A 321 6.93 -22.09 -8.37
CA PHE A 321 7.04 -20.74 -8.88
C PHE A 321 6.22 -20.65 -10.17
N GLN A 322 5.35 -19.64 -10.22
CA GLN A 322 4.68 -19.26 -11.45
C GLN A 322 5.47 -18.13 -12.10
N ILE A 323 5.77 -18.26 -13.38
CA ILE A 323 6.44 -17.25 -14.17
C ILE A 323 5.42 -16.73 -15.16
N LEU A 324 5.11 -15.46 -15.07
CA LEU A 324 4.29 -14.74 -16.02
C LEU A 324 5.22 -13.99 -16.99
N THR A 325 4.94 -14.08 -18.27
CA THR A 325 5.49 -13.12 -19.26
C THR A 325 4.87 -11.74 -19.04
N ALA A 326 5.50 -10.70 -19.54
CA ALA A 326 4.95 -9.34 -19.48
C ALA A 326 3.54 -9.25 -20.09
N ASP A 327 3.27 -10.00 -21.18
CA ASP A 327 1.96 -10.04 -21.82
C ASP A 327 0.90 -10.74 -20.96
N GLU A 328 1.26 -11.84 -20.29
CA GLU A 328 0.37 -12.53 -19.34
C GLU A 328 0.06 -11.67 -18.12
N ALA A 329 1.07 -11.00 -17.56
CA ALA A 329 0.87 -10.06 -16.44
C ALA A 329 -0.06 -8.90 -16.84
N ARG A 330 0.14 -8.33 -18.02
CA ARG A 330 -0.73 -7.28 -18.56
C ARG A 330 -2.16 -7.76 -18.77
N LYS A 331 -2.33 -8.90 -19.45
CA LYS A 331 -3.63 -9.43 -19.81
C LYS A 331 -4.45 -9.84 -18.58
N ASN A 332 -3.82 -10.50 -17.62
CA ASN A 332 -4.52 -11.13 -16.50
C ASN A 332 -4.72 -10.19 -15.31
N TYR A 333 -3.81 -9.21 -15.12
CA TYR A 333 -3.75 -8.37 -13.92
C TYR A 333 -3.66 -6.86 -14.20
N GLY A 334 -3.67 -6.43 -15.46
CA GLY A 334 -3.43 -5.02 -15.80
C GLY A 334 -2.06 -4.53 -15.36
N LEU A 335 -1.11 -5.44 -15.11
CA LEU A 335 0.23 -5.13 -14.64
C LEU A 335 1.21 -5.06 -15.82
N TYR A 336 1.75 -3.89 -16.09
CA TYR A 336 2.73 -3.68 -17.15
C TYR A 336 3.63 -2.50 -16.85
N ASP A 337 4.92 -2.69 -17.13
CA ASP A 337 5.98 -1.69 -17.15
C ASP A 337 7.16 -2.25 -17.94
N GLY A 338 8.40 -1.83 -17.65
CA GLY A 338 9.61 -2.25 -18.34
C GLY A 338 10.09 -3.69 -18.10
N PHE A 339 9.48 -4.49 -17.23
CA PHE A 339 9.89 -5.87 -16.95
C PHE A 339 9.56 -6.84 -18.10
N SER A 340 10.25 -7.97 -18.13
CA SER A 340 10.03 -9.06 -19.10
C SER A 340 9.29 -10.25 -18.49
N PHE A 341 9.49 -10.47 -17.18
CA PHE A 341 8.82 -11.54 -16.44
C PHE A 341 8.38 -11.03 -15.07
N VAL A 342 7.33 -11.65 -14.55
CA VAL A 342 6.92 -11.54 -13.14
C VAL A 342 6.97 -12.94 -12.54
N LEU A 343 7.66 -13.07 -11.43
CA LEU A 343 7.70 -14.29 -10.66
C LEU A 343 6.72 -14.20 -9.50
N GLU A 344 5.97 -15.27 -9.31
CA GLU A 344 5.08 -15.48 -8.17
C GLU A 344 5.49 -16.75 -7.44
N THR A 345 5.48 -16.75 -6.11
CA THR A 345 5.89 -17.88 -5.30
C THR A 345 4.72 -18.76 -4.84
N ASP A 346 5.04 -19.80 -4.09
CA ASP A 346 4.07 -20.64 -3.37
C ASP A 346 3.40 -19.91 -2.18
N GLY A 347 3.71 -18.63 -1.97
CA GLY A 347 3.25 -17.82 -0.84
C GLY A 347 4.08 -18.02 0.44
N ARG A 348 5.21 -18.73 0.38
CA ARG A 348 6.11 -18.99 1.53
C ARG A 348 7.52 -18.51 1.31
N THR A 349 7.85 -18.10 0.08
CA THR A 349 9.17 -17.67 -0.35
C THR A 349 9.16 -16.17 -0.59
N LEU A 350 10.03 -15.45 0.12
CA LEU A 350 10.26 -14.01 -0.02
C LEU A 350 11.41 -13.76 -0.98
N PHE A 351 11.25 -12.81 -1.90
CA PHE A 351 12.35 -12.31 -2.74
C PHE A 351 13.06 -11.14 -2.06
N GLU A 352 14.39 -11.16 -2.10
CA GLU A 352 15.28 -10.07 -1.68
C GLU A 352 16.21 -9.65 -2.84
N ASP A 353 16.61 -8.38 -2.88
CA ASP A 353 17.36 -7.81 -4.01
C ASP A 353 18.88 -7.87 -3.85
N GLU A 354 19.36 -8.32 -2.70
CA GLU A 354 20.79 -8.37 -2.38
C GLU A 354 21.59 -9.28 -3.32
N LEU A 355 22.87 -8.92 -3.51
CA LEU A 355 23.83 -9.66 -4.34
C LEU A 355 24.65 -10.70 -3.57
N ARG A 356 24.42 -10.89 -2.28
CA ARG A 356 25.21 -11.76 -1.41
C ARG A 356 24.71 -13.20 -1.39
N GLU A 357 25.60 -14.15 -1.25
CA GLU A 357 25.32 -15.55 -0.95
C GLU A 357 24.97 -15.77 0.56
N PRO A 358 24.18 -16.79 0.92
CA PRO A 358 23.54 -17.73 -0.01
C PRO A 358 22.38 -17.07 -0.76
N TRP A 359 22.13 -17.48 -2.00
CA TRP A 359 21.05 -16.93 -2.80
C TRP A 359 19.67 -17.56 -2.47
N VAL A 360 19.65 -18.69 -1.74
CA VAL A 360 18.45 -19.32 -1.18
C VAL A 360 18.73 -19.88 0.19
N TRP A 361 17.81 -19.69 1.14
CA TRP A 361 17.91 -20.33 2.48
C TRP A 361 16.55 -20.37 3.17
N ASP A 362 16.38 -21.39 4.02
CA ASP A 362 15.20 -21.54 4.87
C ASP A 362 15.36 -20.72 6.14
N LEU A 363 14.27 -20.03 6.54
CA LEU A 363 14.23 -19.30 7.80
C LEU A 363 14.05 -20.25 8.97
N THR A 364 14.78 -20.01 10.04
CA THR A 364 14.66 -20.74 11.30
C THR A 364 13.98 -19.88 12.37
N PRO A 365 13.46 -20.47 13.46
CA PRO A 365 12.92 -19.70 14.59
C PRO A 365 13.95 -18.78 15.23
N GLU A 366 15.23 -19.11 15.13
CA GLU A 366 16.36 -18.37 15.71
C GLU A 366 16.74 -17.12 14.90
N ASP A 367 16.22 -16.95 13.69
CA ASP A 367 16.43 -15.75 12.86
C ASP A 367 15.65 -14.57 13.45
N ALA A 368 16.17 -13.97 14.52
CA ALA A 368 15.48 -12.99 15.37
C ALA A 368 14.96 -11.73 14.63
N HIS A 369 15.58 -11.38 13.51
CA HIS A 369 15.22 -10.19 12.70
C HIS A 369 14.60 -10.56 11.36
N ALA A 370 14.22 -11.83 11.16
CA ALA A 370 13.63 -12.27 9.91
C ALA A 370 12.19 -11.75 9.77
N ILE A 371 11.83 -11.34 8.55
CA ILE A 371 10.43 -11.11 8.17
C ILE A 371 9.69 -12.44 8.27
N ARG A 372 8.64 -12.51 9.09
CA ARG A 372 7.84 -13.73 9.34
C ARG A 372 6.62 -13.85 8.43
N ALA A 373 6.12 -12.74 7.94
CA ALA A 373 5.06 -12.69 6.94
C ALA A 373 5.35 -11.58 5.95
N ALA A 374 4.85 -11.71 4.73
CA ALA A 374 5.01 -10.73 3.66
C ALA A 374 3.79 -10.72 2.73
N HIS A 375 3.72 -9.70 1.90
CA HIS A 375 2.70 -9.47 0.89
C HIS A 375 3.32 -9.37 -0.52
N GLY A 376 2.61 -8.83 -1.51
CA GLY A 376 3.06 -8.76 -2.90
C GLY A 376 2.66 -9.98 -3.73
N HIS A 377 1.86 -10.91 -3.16
CA HIS A 377 1.34 -12.10 -3.84
C HIS A 377 0.18 -11.79 -4.78
N MET A 378 -0.22 -12.79 -5.57
CA MET A 378 -1.42 -12.71 -6.42
C MET A 378 -2.69 -12.44 -5.59
N PRO A 379 -3.63 -11.64 -6.10
CA PRO A 379 -4.82 -11.16 -5.38
C PRO A 379 -5.67 -12.25 -4.73
N HIS A 380 -5.78 -13.43 -5.36
CA HIS A 380 -6.60 -14.54 -4.88
C HIS A 380 -5.95 -15.38 -3.77
N LYS A 381 -4.70 -15.11 -3.39
CA LYS A 381 -3.97 -15.85 -2.35
C LYS A 381 -4.17 -15.24 -0.98
N GLY A 382 -4.30 -16.09 0.03
CA GLY A 382 -4.39 -15.67 1.43
C GLY A 382 -5.70 -15.00 1.80
N SER A 383 -5.68 -14.40 3.00
CA SER A 383 -6.80 -13.63 3.54
C SER A 383 -7.01 -12.33 2.77
N GLN A 384 -8.26 -11.95 2.56
CA GLN A 384 -8.61 -10.80 1.73
C GLN A 384 -8.86 -9.54 2.58
N PRO A 385 -8.54 -8.34 2.06
CA PRO A 385 -8.86 -7.09 2.73
C PRO A 385 -10.38 -6.84 2.78
N PRO A 386 -10.92 -6.26 3.88
CA PRO A 386 -12.32 -5.85 3.97
C PRO A 386 -12.53 -4.42 3.50
N PHE A 387 -13.82 -4.08 3.28
CA PHE A 387 -14.30 -2.71 3.10
C PHE A 387 -15.53 -2.51 4.00
N LEU A 388 -15.48 -1.55 4.92
CA LEU A 388 -16.56 -1.16 5.79
C LEU A 388 -16.94 0.30 5.50
N ALA A 389 -18.24 0.60 5.39
CA ALA A 389 -18.70 1.95 5.13
C ALA A 389 -19.91 2.31 5.98
N ALA A 390 -19.83 3.40 6.73
CA ALA A 390 -20.86 3.91 7.61
C ALA A 390 -21.14 5.39 7.32
N GLY A 391 -22.38 5.81 7.43
CA GLY A 391 -22.78 7.20 7.25
C GLY A 391 -24.03 7.36 6.38
N PRO A 392 -24.40 8.60 6.08
CA PRO A 392 -25.67 8.89 5.40
C PRO A 392 -25.78 8.30 3.99
N SER A 393 -24.68 8.09 3.29
CA SER A 393 -24.67 7.59 1.90
C SER A 393 -24.70 6.08 1.78
N PHE A 394 -24.57 5.33 2.88
CA PHE A 394 -24.47 3.87 2.86
C PHE A 394 -25.71 3.19 3.51
N LEU A 395 -26.01 1.97 3.09
CA LEU A 395 -27.11 1.15 3.59
C LEU A 395 -26.66 0.33 4.83
N PRO A 396 -27.12 0.65 6.04
CA PRO A 396 -26.70 -0.07 7.25
C PRO A 396 -27.00 -1.57 7.15
N GLY A 397 -26.05 -2.41 7.58
CA GLY A 397 -26.20 -3.85 7.62
C GLY A 397 -26.25 -4.55 6.24
N LYS A 398 -26.02 -3.81 5.15
CA LYS A 398 -25.93 -4.39 3.82
C LYS A 398 -24.54 -4.99 3.60
N SER A 399 -24.47 -6.25 3.17
CA SER A 399 -23.21 -6.96 2.90
C SER A 399 -23.12 -7.43 1.46
N LEU A 400 -21.92 -7.36 0.90
CA LEU A 400 -21.51 -8.05 -0.33
C LEU A 400 -20.38 -9.03 0.04
N GLU A 401 -20.39 -10.22 -0.55
CA GLU A 401 -19.34 -11.19 -0.31
C GLU A 401 -18.02 -10.78 -0.98
N ASN A 402 -18.08 -10.27 -2.21
CA ASN A 402 -16.91 -9.95 -3.03
C ASN A 402 -17.02 -8.55 -3.63
N GLY A 403 -15.88 -7.89 -3.79
CA GLY A 403 -15.69 -6.61 -4.47
C GLY A 403 -14.26 -6.49 -5.00
N SER A 404 -13.94 -5.37 -5.60
CA SER A 404 -12.59 -5.06 -6.09
C SER A 404 -12.06 -3.76 -5.49
N ILE A 405 -10.78 -3.70 -5.21
CA ILE A 405 -10.08 -2.47 -4.82
C ILE A 405 -10.32 -1.36 -5.85
N LEU A 406 -10.42 -1.71 -7.13
CA LEU A 406 -10.68 -0.74 -8.21
C LEU A 406 -12.06 -0.08 -8.10
N ASP A 407 -13.01 -0.69 -7.39
CA ASP A 407 -14.37 -0.16 -7.21
C ASP A 407 -14.43 0.95 -6.14
N VAL A 408 -13.37 1.13 -5.34
CA VAL A 408 -13.34 2.09 -4.22
C VAL A 408 -13.38 3.53 -4.73
N ALA A 409 -12.47 3.93 -5.63
CA ALA A 409 -12.44 5.31 -6.15
C ALA A 409 -13.76 5.71 -6.86
N PRO A 410 -14.35 4.92 -7.78
CA PRO A 410 -15.64 5.26 -8.37
C PRO A 410 -16.79 5.25 -7.36
N SER A 411 -16.71 4.46 -6.28
CA SER A 411 -17.68 4.51 -5.19
C SER A 411 -17.59 5.83 -4.42
N ILE A 412 -16.37 6.27 -4.08
CA ILE A 412 -16.11 7.56 -3.45
C ILE A 412 -16.59 8.69 -4.34
N ALA A 413 -16.28 8.65 -5.63
CA ALA A 413 -16.73 9.64 -6.61
C ALA A 413 -18.26 9.77 -6.63
N THR A 414 -18.97 8.63 -6.65
CA THR A 414 -20.44 8.59 -6.61
C THR A 414 -20.99 9.22 -5.33
N VAL A 415 -20.41 8.89 -4.15
CA VAL A 415 -20.80 9.49 -2.85
C VAL A 415 -20.60 11.01 -2.86
N MET A 416 -19.49 11.47 -3.42
CA MET A 416 -19.13 12.89 -3.45
C MET A 416 -19.77 13.66 -4.60
N GLY A 417 -20.49 12.98 -5.51
CA GLY A 417 -21.28 13.60 -6.59
C GLY A 417 -20.45 14.01 -7.81
N PHE A 418 -19.36 13.31 -8.10
CA PHE A 418 -18.57 13.49 -9.31
C PHE A 418 -18.28 12.13 -9.99
N GLU A 419 -17.63 12.15 -11.15
CA GLU A 419 -17.28 10.98 -11.93
C GLU A 419 -15.75 10.85 -12.06
N LEU A 420 -15.28 9.62 -12.20
CA LEU A 420 -13.89 9.26 -12.53
C LEU A 420 -13.88 8.49 -13.87
N PRO A 421 -13.85 9.19 -15.01
CA PRO A 421 -14.00 8.53 -16.32
C PRO A 421 -12.84 7.61 -16.67
N GLU A 422 -11.69 7.75 -16.06
CA GLU A 422 -10.53 6.89 -16.28
C GLU A 422 -10.54 5.61 -15.44
N ALA A 423 -11.39 5.54 -14.39
CA ALA A 423 -11.45 4.37 -13.51
C ALA A 423 -11.90 3.11 -14.30
N GLU A 424 -11.25 1.99 -14.00
CA GLU A 424 -11.57 0.67 -14.58
C GLU A 424 -12.56 -0.10 -13.71
N GLY A 425 -12.66 0.26 -12.42
CA GLY A 425 -13.65 -0.25 -11.49
C GLY A 425 -15.03 0.39 -11.66
N LYS A 426 -15.98 -0.06 -10.86
CA LYS A 426 -17.40 0.41 -10.87
C LYS A 426 -17.84 0.76 -9.45
N PRO A 427 -18.74 1.77 -9.28
CA PRO A 427 -19.26 2.06 -7.96
C PRO A 427 -20.09 0.89 -7.40
N MET A 428 -19.88 0.59 -6.13
CA MET A 428 -20.57 -0.46 -5.37
C MET A 428 -21.97 -0.01 -4.95
N ARG A 429 -22.86 0.21 -5.95
CA ARG A 429 -24.20 0.81 -5.77
C ARG A 429 -25.10 0.00 -4.84
N GLU A 430 -24.89 -1.31 -4.75
CA GLU A 430 -25.70 -2.24 -3.95
C GLU A 430 -25.61 -1.96 -2.44
N ILE A 431 -24.56 -1.28 -1.99
CA ILE A 431 -24.38 -0.89 -0.57
C ILE A 431 -24.64 0.59 -0.33
N MET A 432 -25.05 1.36 -1.35
CA MET A 432 -25.26 2.80 -1.28
C MET A 432 -26.75 3.18 -1.24
N ARG A 433 -27.04 4.35 -0.68
CA ARG A 433 -28.35 5.00 -0.73
C ARG A 433 -28.38 6.00 -1.90
N ILE A 434 -28.56 5.52 -3.11
CA ILE A 434 -28.58 6.34 -4.32
C ILE A 434 -29.95 6.27 -4.94
#